data_8caa59e8b59e61f013a943154ab6b292
#
_entry.id   8caa59e8b59e61f013a943154ab6b292
#
_cell.length_a   1.000
_cell.length_b   1.000
_cell.length_c   1.000
_cell.angle_alpha   90.00
_cell.angle_beta   90.00
_cell.angle_gamma   90.00
#
_symmetry.space_group_name_H-M   'P 1'
#
loop_
_entity.id
_entity.type
_entity.pdbx_description
1 polymer ?
#
loop_
_entity_poly.entity_id
_entity_poly.type
_entity_poly.pdbx_seq_one_letter_code
_entity_poly.pdbx_strand_id
1 'polypeptide(L)'
;LKKKKLLERGVLIAAVVLAVAAIFVSKVLYDRYQDITHPNSMVYGTWVEQGVAPYSADRFVLNETGVVIDGGVVNTRYRFNGSYVEFQVGEEKRRYQILNQSFSQMRLISEPHYQPIYQLLEKSKNNIR
;
A
#
# COMPACT_ATOMS: atom_id res chain seq x y z
N LEU A 1 23.60 -13.08 -48.51
CA LEU A 1 22.50 -13.83 -47.94
C LEU A 1 22.70 -14.07 -46.47
N LYS A 2 23.86 -14.51 -46.07
CA LYS A 2 24.13 -14.73 -44.63
C LYS A 2 24.10 -13.43 -43.85
N LYS A 3 24.50 -12.33 -44.45
CA LYS A 3 24.48 -11.04 -43.81
C LYS A 3 23.06 -10.57 -43.48
N LYS A 4 22.11 -10.88 -44.37
CA LYS A 4 20.72 -10.51 -44.15
C LYS A 4 20.16 -11.24 -42.94
N LYS A 5 20.45 -12.54 -42.80
CA LYS A 5 19.94 -13.32 -41.70
C LYS A 5 20.53 -12.84 -40.36
N LEU A 6 21.80 -12.46 -40.39
CA LEU A 6 22.44 -11.93 -39.19
C LEU A 6 21.85 -10.58 -38.78
N LEU A 7 21.54 -9.74 -39.77
CA LEU A 7 20.91 -8.46 -39.50
C LEU A 7 19.49 -8.65 -38.98
N GLU A 8 18.74 -9.58 -39.51
CA GLU A 8 17.39 -9.86 -39.06
C GLU A 8 17.41 -10.36 -37.59
N ARG A 9 18.32 -11.25 -37.27
CA ARG A 9 18.46 -11.75 -35.91
C ARG A 9 18.87 -10.65 -34.95
N GLY A 10 19.79 -9.79 -35.38
CA GLY A 10 20.22 -8.66 -34.56
C GLY A 10 19.10 -7.69 -34.30
N VAL A 11 18.26 -7.43 -35.30
CA VAL A 11 17.10 -6.55 -35.16
C VAL A 11 16.09 -7.16 -34.21
N LEU A 12 15.84 -8.48 -34.34
CA LEU A 12 14.90 -9.15 -33.45
C LEU A 12 15.38 -9.11 -32.00
N ILE A 13 16.64 -9.37 -31.75
CA ILE A 13 17.21 -9.34 -30.42
C ILE A 13 17.10 -7.92 -29.87
N ALA A 14 17.44 -6.92 -30.67
CA ALA A 14 17.37 -5.52 -30.26
C ALA A 14 15.92 -5.13 -29.91
N ALA A 15 14.94 -5.59 -30.70
CA ALA A 15 13.54 -5.31 -30.46
C ALA A 15 13.08 -5.92 -29.13
N VAL A 16 13.49 -7.16 -28.84
CA VAL A 16 13.15 -7.82 -27.60
C VAL A 16 13.76 -7.09 -26.39
N VAL A 17 15.02 -6.69 -26.50
CA VAL A 17 15.69 -5.96 -25.45
C VAL A 17 15.00 -4.63 -25.18
N LEU A 18 14.63 -3.91 -26.24
CA LEU A 18 13.91 -2.64 -26.09
C LEU A 18 12.54 -2.83 -25.46
N ALA A 19 11.83 -3.89 -25.84
CA ALA A 19 10.52 -4.18 -25.28
C ALA A 19 10.62 -4.48 -23.77
N VAL A 20 11.60 -5.28 -23.37
CA VAL A 20 11.81 -5.60 -21.97
C VAL A 20 12.19 -4.36 -21.19
N ALA A 21 13.07 -3.52 -21.73
CA ALA A 21 13.47 -2.28 -21.10
C ALA A 21 12.28 -1.33 -20.93
N ALA A 22 11.40 -1.24 -21.95
CA ALA A 22 10.22 -0.39 -21.90
C ALA A 22 9.26 -0.85 -20.79
N ILE A 23 9.05 -2.15 -20.65
CA ILE A 23 8.20 -2.70 -19.61
C ILE A 23 8.78 -2.37 -18.24
N PHE A 24 10.08 -2.54 -18.07
CA PHE A 24 10.75 -2.28 -16.80
C PHE A 24 10.65 -0.79 -16.42
N VAL A 25 10.90 0.10 -17.35
CA VAL A 25 10.81 1.54 -17.13
C VAL A 25 9.39 1.95 -16.80
N SER A 26 8.41 1.40 -17.52
CA SER A 26 7.00 1.69 -17.26
C SER A 26 6.60 1.29 -15.84
N LYS A 27 7.08 0.15 -15.37
CA LYS A 27 6.78 -0.31 -14.03
C LYS A 27 7.37 0.61 -12.97
N VAL A 28 8.62 1.03 -13.15
CA VAL A 28 9.28 1.94 -12.22
C VAL A 28 8.55 3.28 -12.19
N LEU A 29 8.16 3.80 -13.35
CA LEU A 29 7.43 5.06 -13.42
C LEU A 29 6.05 4.97 -12.77
N TYR A 30 5.37 3.85 -12.95
CA TYR A 30 4.07 3.64 -12.34
C TYR A 30 4.18 3.62 -10.81
N ASP A 31 5.17 2.91 -10.27
CA ASP A 31 5.39 2.85 -8.84
C ASP A 31 5.69 4.24 -8.27
N ARG A 32 6.48 5.02 -8.97
CA ARG A 32 6.79 6.38 -8.55
C ARG A 32 5.57 7.27 -8.58
N TYR A 33 4.74 7.11 -9.59
CA TYR A 33 3.51 7.87 -9.73
C TYR A 33 2.58 7.58 -8.54
N GLN A 34 2.46 6.32 -8.13
CA GLN A 34 1.64 5.93 -6.99
C GLN A 34 2.19 6.55 -5.69
N ASP A 35 3.48 6.56 -5.51
CA ASP A 35 4.09 7.14 -4.32
C ASP A 35 3.84 8.64 -4.22
N ILE A 36 3.83 9.33 -5.34
CA ILE A 36 3.61 10.77 -5.36
C ILE A 36 2.13 11.11 -5.19
N THR A 37 1.23 10.38 -5.85
CA THR A 37 -0.20 10.71 -5.80
C THR A 37 -0.91 10.15 -4.58
N HIS A 38 -0.39 9.09 -3.99
CA HIS A 38 -1.00 8.47 -2.82
C HIS A 38 0.04 8.28 -1.72
N PRO A 39 0.51 9.36 -1.11
CA PRO A 39 1.50 9.23 -0.05
C PRO A 39 0.87 8.59 1.18
N ASN A 40 1.66 7.85 1.94
CA ASN A 40 1.17 7.17 3.14
C ASN A 40 0.59 8.15 4.16
N SER A 41 0.98 9.41 4.11
CA SER A 41 0.48 10.41 5.05
C SER A 41 -1.02 10.62 4.96
N MET A 42 -1.64 10.22 3.85
CA MET A 42 -3.10 10.33 3.71
C MET A 42 -3.84 9.44 4.70
N VAL A 43 -3.21 8.38 5.17
CA VAL A 43 -3.84 7.45 6.11
C VAL A 43 -3.20 7.49 7.49
N TYR A 44 -2.42 8.50 7.80
CA TYR A 44 -1.81 8.64 9.13
C TYR A 44 -2.90 8.95 10.16
N GLY A 45 -2.85 8.29 11.27
CA GLY A 45 -3.76 8.53 12.39
C GLY A 45 -4.06 7.26 13.16
N THR A 46 -5.00 7.35 14.07
CA THR A 46 -5.41 6.24 14.90
C THR A 46 -6.67 5.62 14.34
N TRP A 47 -6.61 4.34 14.02
CA TRP A 47 -7.72 3.59 13.45
C TRP A 47 -8.32 2.67 14.50
N VAL A 48 -9.62 2.76 14.70
CA VAL A 48 -10.33 2.02 15.75
C VAL A 48 -11.45 1.18 15.15
N GLU A 49 -11.51 -0.08 15.54
CA GLU A 49 -12.52 -1.00 15.09
C GLU A 49 -13.91 -0.54 15.54
N GLN A 50 -14.87 -0.61 14.65
CA GLN A 50 -16.25 -0.20 14.93
C GLN A 50 -17.13 -1.42 15.14
N GLY A 51 -18.27 -1.20 15.79
CA GLY A 51 -19.24 -2.29 15.99
C GLY A 51 -18.98 -3.17 17.20
N VAL A 52 -17.99 -2.83 18.02
CA VAL A 52 -17.67 -3.61 19.22
C VAL A 52 -17.54 -2.65 20.40
N ALA A 53 -17.54 -3.18 21.61
CA ALA A 53 -17.39 -2.36 22.80
C ALA A 53 -16.03 -1.68 22.79
N PRO A 54 -15.93 -0.44 23.30
CA PRO A 54 -14.65 0.30 23.25
C PRO A 54 -13.47 -0.44 23.87
N TYR A 55 -13.71 -1.20 24.93
CA TYR A 55 -12.61 -1.92 25.60
C TYR A 55 -12.13 -3.13 24.80
N SER A 56 -12.93 -3.63 23.85
CA SER A 56 -12.52 -4.77 23.04
C SER A 56 -12.22 -4.36 21.59
N ALA A 57 -12.32 -3.09 21.27
CA ALA A 57 -12.05 -2.62 19.91
C ALA A 57 -10.57 -2.73 19.60
N ASP A 58 -10.24 -3.31 18.48
CA ASP A 58 -8.86 -3.35 18.00
C ASP A 58 -8.51 -1.97 17.48
N ARG A 59 -7.29 -1.55 17.69
CA ARG A 59 -6.83 -0.24 17.21
C ARG A 59 -5.38 -0.29 16.83
N PHE A 60 -5.00 0.53 15.88
CA PHE A 60 -3.62 0.67 15.48
C PHE A 60 -3.40 2.10 14.98
N VAL A 61 -2.15 2.50 14.95
CA VAL A 61 -1.78 3.83 14.50
C VAL A 61 -0.87 3.70 13.29
N LEU A 62 -1.17 4.47 12.24
CA LEU A 62 -0.30 4.57 11.07
C LEU A 62 0.37 5.94 11.14
N ASN A 63 1.68 5.97 11.07
CA ASN A 63 2.44 7.22 11.08
C ASN A 63 3.75 7.05 10.31
N GLU A 64 4.61 8.04 10.36
CA GLU A 64 5.86 7.97 9.61
C GLU A 64 6.82 6.90 10.14
N THR A 65 6.65 6.43 11.38
CA THR A 65 7.48 5.36 11.90
C THR A 65 6.99 4.00 11.43
N GLY A 66 5.75 3.90 10.98
CA GLY A 66 5.18 2.64 10.51
C GLY A 66 3.85 2.34 11.16
N VAL A 67 3.63 1.08 11.51
CA VAL A 67 2.40 0.61 12.16
C VAL A 67 2.68 0.40 13.64
N VAL A 68 1.87 1.05 14.48
CA VAL A 68 2.04 0.98 15.93
C VAL A 68 0.82 0.30 16.53
N ILE A 69 1.02 -0.74 17.34
CA ILE A 69 -0.05 -1.42 18.05
C ILE A 69 0.36 -1.50 19.53
N ASP A 70 -0.54 -1.08 20.40
CA ASP A 70 -0.30 -1.08 21.85
C ASP A 70 0.99 -0.34 22.22
N GLY A 71 1.26 0.75 21.54
CA GLY A 71 2.43 1.57 21.85
C GLY A 71 3.74 1.10 21.26
N GLY A 72 3.74 -0.06 20.59
CA GLY A 72 4.97 -0.59 19.99
C GLY A 72 4.90 -0.65 18.49
N VAL A 73 5.99 -0.34 17.82
CA VAL A 73 6.04 -0.42 16.35
C VAL A 73 6.14 -1.89 15.97
N VAL A 74 5.11 -2.38 15.27
CA VAL A 74 5.07 -3.78 14.84
C VAL A 74 5.59 -3.96 13.42
N ASN A 75 5.62 -2.89 12.63
CA ASN A 75 6.19 -2.92 11.30
C ASN A 75 6.56 -1.50 10.91
N THR A 76 7.75 -1.31 10.35
CA THR A 76 8.18 0.02 9.94
C THR A 76 7.71 0.35 8.52
N ARG A 77 7.06 -0.59 7.86
CA ARG A 77 6.61 -0.41 6.48
C ARG A 77 5.18 -0.86 6.32
N TYR A 78 4.46 -0.17 5.48
CA TYR A 78 3.14 -0.59 5.03
C TYR A 78 2.92 0.01 3.65
N ARG A 79 1.96 -0.55 2.92
CA ARG A 79 1.69 -0.13 1.54
C ARG A 79 0.33 0.54 1.47
N PHE A 80 0.27 1.64 0.79
CA PHE A 80 -0.98 2.35 0.55
C PHE A 80 -0.98 2.81 -0.91
N ASN A 81 -2.00 2.42 -1.68
CA ASN A 81 -2.08 2.78 -3.07
C ASN A 81 -3.33 3.60 -3.41
N GLY A 82 -3.98 4.16 -2.40
CA GLY A 82 -5.20 4.94 -2.60
C GLY A 82 -6.47 4.15 -2.39
N SER A 83 -6.43 2.83 -2.59
CA SER A 83 -7.60 1.96 -2.43
C SER A 83 -7.42 0.96 -1.30
N TYR A 84 -6.20 0.55 -1.02
CA TYR A 84 -5.90 -0.48 -0.03
C TYR A 84 -4.74 -0.07 0.84
N VAL A 85 -4.79 -0.48 2.09
CA VAL A 85 -3.67 -0.38 3.02
C VAL A 85 -3.29 -1.82 3.39
N GLU A 86 -2.02 -2.15 3.30
CA GLU A 86 -1.57 -3.50 3.58
C GLU A 86 -0.31 -3.48 4.43
N PHE A 87 -0.25 -4.30 5.46
CA PHE A 87 0.95 -4.45 6.27
C PHE A 87 0.96 -5.84 6.92
N GLN A 88 2.09 -6.21 7.46
CA GLN A 88 2.25 -7.50 8.10
C GLN A 88 2.50 -7.32 9.59
N VAL A 89 1.78 -8.10 10.40
CA VAL A 89 1.95 -8.10 11.84
C VAL A 89 2.32 -9.52 12.22
N GLY A 90 3.58 -9.73 12.59
CA GLY A 90 4.09 -11.08 12.83
C GLY A 90 4.04 -11.90 11.55
N GLU A 91 3.32 -13.01 11.58
CA GLU A 91 3.16 -13.85 10.40
C GLU A 91 1.86 -13.55 9.67
N GLU A 92 1.02 -12.68 10.21
CA GLU A 92 -0.27 -12.38 9.62
C GLU A 92 -0.16 -11.17 8.70
N LYS A 93 -0.70 -11.30 7.49
CA LYS A 93 -0.74 -10.20 6.55
C LYS A 93 -2.12 -9.59 6.61
N ARG A 94 -2.21 -8.32 6.92
CA ARG A 94 -3.47 -7.61 7.01
C ARG A 94 -3.65 -6.69 5.82
N ARG A 95 -4.82 -6.74 5.22
CA ARG A 95 -5.16 -5.89 4.09
C ARG A 95 -6.48 -5.21 4.37
N TYR A 96 -6.50 -3.89 4.19
CA TYR A 96 -7.69 -3.09 4.44
C TYR A 96 -8.10 -2.37 3.17
N GLN A 97 -9.39 -2.29 2.92
CA GLN A 97 -9.92 -1.58 1.76
C GLN A 97 -10.47 -0.24 2.20
N ILE A 98 -10.04 0.83 1.55
CA ILE A 98 -10.54 2.18 1.84
C ILE A 98 -11.98 2.27 1.37
N LEU A 99 -12.87 2.78 2.21
CA LEU A 99 -14.30 2.82 1.93
C LEU A 99 -14.79 4.19 1.48
N ASN A 100 -14.03 5.25 1.71
CA ASN A 100 -14.47 6.59 1.33
C ASN A 100 -13.32 7.44 0.80
N GLN A 101 -13.68 8.56 0.18
CA GLN A 101 -12.67 9.43 -0.43
C GLN A 101 -11.92 10.29 0.57
N SER A 102 -12.42 10.42 1.79
CA SER A 102 -11.75 11.18 2.81
C SER A 102 -10.73 10.33 3.59
N PHE A 103 -10.61 9.05 3.24
CA PHE A 103 -9.68 8.11 3.87
C PHE A 103 -9.88 8.07 5.38
N SER A 104 -11.14 8.03 5.81
CA SER A 104 -11.47 7.97 7.23
C SER A 104 -12.12 6.65 7.64
N GLN A 105 -12.40 5.76 6.70
CA GLN A 105 -12.96 4.44 6.99
C GLN A 105 -12.31 3.39 6.10
N MET A 106 -12.02 2.24 6.67
CA MET A 106 -11.53 1.11 5.89
C MET A 106 -11.98 -0.20 6.52
N ARG A 107 -12.07 -1.24 5.70
CA ARG A 107 -12.54 -2.55 6.13
C ARG A 107 -11.41 -3.56 6.01
N LEU A 108 -11.25 -4.39 7.04
CA LEU A 108 -10.29 -5.50 6.98
C LEU A 108 -10.83 -6.53 6.01
N ILE A 109 -10.11 -6.84 4.96
CA ILE A 109 -10.58 -7.79 3.95
C ILE A 109 -9.71 -9.05 3.83
N SER A 110 -8.63 -9.13 4.59
CA SER A 110 -7.75 -10.30 4.54
C SER A 110 -8.33 -11.51 5.28
N GLU A 111 -9.34 -11.29 6.14
CA GLU A 111 -10.00 -12.39 6.84
C GLU A 111 -11.34 -12.65 6.19
N PRO A 112 -11.64 -13.87 5.78
CA PRO A 112 -12.92 -14.16 5.13
C PRO A 112 -14.10 -14.21 6.10
N HIS A 113 -13.88 -14.49 7.37
CA HIS A 113 -14.96 -14.68 8.32
C HIS A 113 -15.22 -13.47 9.22
N TYR A 114 -14.35 -12.53 9.26
CA TYR A 114 -14.52 -11.37 10.11
C TYR A 114 -13.90 -10.14 9.41
N GLN A 115 -14.76 -9.25 8.97
CA GLN A 115 -14.31 -8.08 8.22
C GLN A 115 -14.83 -6.80 8.87
N PRO A 116 -14.25 -6.40 10.00
CA PRO A 116 -14.71 -5.20 10.68
C PRO A 116 -14.32 -3.93 9.94
N ILE A 117 -15.07 -2.87 10.19
CA ILE A 117 -14.76 -1.56 9.66
C ILE A 117 -13.97 -0.81 10.72
N TYR A 118 -12.90 -0.14 10.31
CA TYR A 118 -12.09 0.70 11.17
C TYR A 118 -12.33 2.15 10.80
N GLN A 119 -12.49 2.99 11.78
CA GLN A 119 -12.71 4.41 11.55
C GLN A 119 -11.53 5.20 12.07
N LEU A 120 -11.16 6.25 11.33
CA LEU A 120 -10.09 7.13 11.73
C LEU A 120 -10.60 7.98 12.88
N LEU A 121 -10.07 7.74 14.07
CA LEU A 121 -10.52 8.45 15.24
C LEU A 121 -9.88 9.82 15.30
N GLU A 122 -8.59 9.89 15.03
CA GLU A 122 -7.89 11.15 15.07
C GLU A 122 -6.78 11.15 14.05
N LYS A 123 -6.79 12.15 13.18
CA LYS A 123 -5.77 12.23 12.15
C LYS A 123 -4.47 12.68 12.81
N SER A 124 -3.39 12.02 12.44
CA SER A 124 -2.10 12.37 13.00
C SER A 124 -1.75 13.78 12.58
N LYS A 125 -1.53 14.66 13.56
CA LYS A 125 -1.24 15.95 13.17
C LYS A 125 0.09 16.25 13.51
N ASN A 126 0.88 16.44 12.61
CA ASN A 126 2.17 16.78 12.93
C ASN A 126 2.20 18.18 13.35
N ASN A 127 1.15 18.81 13.21
CA ASN A 127 1.22 20.14 13.33
C ASN A 127 0.50 20.56 14.47
N ILE A 128 0.09 19.95 15.19
CA ILE A 128 -0.70 20.25 16.09
C ILE A 128 -0.43 21.16 16.81
N ARG A 129 -0.23 21.81 16.60
CA ARG A 129 -0.18 22.71 17.31
C ARG A 129 0.35 22.72 18.24
#